data_b9d6fb35a38c548c24a891b0cfc746b2
#
_entry.id   b9d6fb35a38c548c24a891b0cfc746b2
#
_cell.length_a   1.000
_cell.length_b   1.000
_cell.length_c   1.000
_cell.angle_alpha   90.00
_cell.angle_beta   90.00
_cell.angle_gamma   90.00
#
_symmetry.space_group_name_H-M   'P 1'
#
loop_
_entity.id
_entity.type
_entity.pdbx_description
1 polymer ?
#
loop_
_entity_poly.entity_id
_entity_poly.type
_entity_poly.pdbx_seq_one_letter_code
_entity_poly.pdbx_strand_id
1 'polypeptide(L)'
;SEMCIRDSTPRKVTQEGEEFLLTVTSNVANEPTIEADMEGWVEIIEQPIVTRTFSDKIFKVTVHKNITFQNRTGHIKFVSTALKDPVVFTIIQEKASTEGMGDTKLKVKSAELIEGNVYGNQDVSKTIDGDYSTNYSSASLGSPEANRGHSIIIEYTLEQPENIGYVRLMQRSNNDKNSLFASGGVSVLKEGETTWNEEIGFVAAQTAGAAVDISVNSLQVSKVRVRIDRMTPGIDNVNVALAEFECYQYSDNTCLLYTSPSPRDRG
;
A
#
# COMPACT_ATOMS: atom_id res chain seq x y z
N SER A 1 9.06 -34.69 -15.18
CA SER A 1 8.98 -33.84 -13.98
C SER A 1 7.70 -33.02 -14.09
N GLU A 2 6.90 -33.08 -13.08
CA GLU A 2 5.62 -32.34 -13.03
C GLU A 2 5.53 -31.59 -11.70
N MET A 3 4.94 -30.42 -11.75
CA MET A 3 4.54 -29.65 -10.57
C MET A 3 3.13 -29.13 -10.81
N CYS A 4 2.27 -29.24 -9.83
CA CYS A 4 0.94 -28.66 -9.92
C CYS A 4 0.55 -27.99 -8.59
N ILE A 5 -0.29 -26.96 -8.70
CA ILE A 5 -0.93 -26.31 -7.57
C ILE A 5 -2.35 -26.90 -7.48
N ARG A 6 -2.70 -27.43 -6.30
CA ARG A 6 -4.10 -27.76 -6.04
C ARG A 6 -4.88 -26.44 -6.02
N ASP A 7 -5.91 -26.34 -6.85
CA ASP A 7 -6.64 -25.10 -7.13
C ASP A 7 -5.81 -24.04 -7.89
N SER A 8 -5.52 -24.33 -9.16
CA SER A 8 -4.84 -23.39 -10.06
C SER A 8 -5.72 -22.22 -10.54
N THR A 9 -6.97 -22.14 -10.09
CA THR A 9 -7.85 -21.00 -10.40
C THR A 9 -7.37 -19.74 -9.67
N PRO A 10 -7.44 -18.55 -10.29
CA PRO A 10 -7.10 -17.31 -9.62
C PRO A 10 -7.89 -17.13 -8.31
N ARG A 11 -7.20 -16.88 -7.22
CA ARG A 11 -7.81 -16.61 -5.91
C ARG A 11 -8.33 -15.18 -5.87
N LYS A 12 -9.63 -15.04 -5.69
CA LYS A 12 -10.25 -13.74 -5.46
C LYS A 12 -10.30 -13.46 -3.96
N VAL A 13 -9.77 -12.33 -3.57
CA VAL A 13 -9.67 -11.88 -2.17
C VAL A 13 -10.40 -10.55 -2.05
N THR A 14 -11.18 -10.39 -0.99
CA THR A 14 -11.82 -9.10 -0.69
C THR A 14 -10.79 -8.03 -0.29
N GLN A 15 -11.23 -6.78 -0.21
CA GLN A 15 -10.37 -5.69 0.25
C GLN A 15 -9.78 -5.94 1.65
N GLU A 16 -10.48 -6.66 2.54
CA GLU A 16 -10.03 -6.89 3.93
C GLU A 16 -8.83 -7.84 4.01
N GLY A 17 -8.50 -8.53 2.92
CA GLY A 17 -7.48 -9.56 2.92
C GLY A 17 -7.98 -10.89 3.46
N GLU A 18 -7.13 -11.89 3.44
CA GLU A 18 -7.39 -13.21 4.02
C GLU A 18 -6.11 -14.01 4.22
N GLU A 19 -6.19 -15.05 5.04
CA GLU A 19 -5.16 -16.08 5.14
C GLU A 19 -5.68 -17.39 4.54
N PHE A 20 -4.82 -18.07 3.79
CA PHE A 20 -5.16 -19.40 3.25
C PHE A 20 -3.91 -20.27 3.12
N LEU A 21 -4.13 -21.57 2.94
CA LEU A 21 -3.07 -22.53 2.68
C LEU A 21 -3.01 -22.85 1.18
N LEU A 22 -1.81 -22.75 0.62
CA LEU A 22 -1.51 -23.12 -0.76
C LEU A 22 -0.71 -24.42 -0.75
N THR A 23 -1.25 -25.47 -1.36
CA THR A 23 -0.55 -26.77 -1.48
C THR A 23 0.04 -26.91 -2.86
N VAL A 24 1.33 -27.16 -2.92
CA VAL A 24 2.08 -27.42 -4.15
C VAL A 24 2.59 -28.85 -4.13
N THR A 25 2.13 -29.66 -5.07
CA THR A 25 2.59 -31.02 -5.27
C THR A 25 3.64 -31.04 -6.37
N SER A 26 4.81 -31.60 -6.08
CA SER A 26 5.95 -31.63 -7.02
C SER A 26 6.66 -32.98 -6.99
N ASN A 27 7.02 -33.49 -8.17
CA ASN A 27 7.93 -34.62 -8.32
C ASN A 27 9.28 -34.20 -8.95
N VAL A 28 9.60 -32.92 -8.94
CA VAL A 28 10.88 -32.42 -9.44
C VAL A 28 12.02 -32.73 -8.49
N ALA A 29 13.20 -33.06 -9.03
CA ALA A 29 14.36 -33.46 -8.25
C ALA A 29 14.98 -32.31 -7.43
N ASN A 30 14.79 -31.06 -7.90
CA ASN A 30 15.32 -29.86 -7.25
C ASN A 30 14.19 -29.05 -6.63
N GLU A 31 14.41 -28.53 -5.44
CA GLU A 31 13.44 -27.62 -4.81
C GLU A 31 13.20 -26.41 -5.68
N PRO A 32 11.92 -26.04 -5.94
CA PRO A 32 11.60 -24.84 -6.69
C PRO A 32 11.93 -23.59 -5.85
N THR A 33 12.45 -22.58 -6.52
CA THR A 33 12.51 -21.22 -5.97
C THR A 33 11.17 -20.55 -6.10
N ILE A 34 10.81 -19.73 -5.09
CA ILE A 34 9.56 -18.95 -5.08
C ILE A 34 9.92 -17.52 -5.45
N GLU A 35 9.25 -17.03 -6.48
CA GLU A 35 9.29 -15.63 -6.88
C GLU A 35 7.89 -15.04 -6.71
N ALA A 36 7.77 -13.87 -6.09
CA ALA A 36 6.50 -13.19 -5.91
C ALA A 36 6.63 -11.71 -6.31
N ASP A 37 5.64 -11.22 -7.05
CA ASP A 37 5.56 -9.81 -7.49
C ASP A 37 4.61 -8.97 -6.61
N MET A 38 4.44 -9.39 -5.33
CA MET A 38 3.44 -8.87 -4.41
C MET A 38 4.07 -8.29 -3.14
N GLU A 39 5.24 -7.67 -3.26
CA GLU A 39 5.93 -7.10 -2.11
C GLU A 39 5.07 -6.07 -1.36
N GLY A 40 5.08 -6.18 -0.04
CA GLY A 40 4.37 -5.27 0.86
C GLY A 40 2.88 -5.57 1.06
N TRP A 41 2.28 -6.53 0.33
CA TRP A 41 0.86 -6.85 0.52
C TRP A 41 0.52 -8.34 0.57
N VAL A 42 1.48 -9.22 0.29
CA VAL A 42 1.35 -10.67 0.48
C VAL A 42 2.58 -11.21 1.18
N GLU A 43 2.36 -12.01 2.20
CA GLU A 43 3.39 -12.80 2.87
C GLU A 43 3.20 -14.28 2.56
N ILE A 44 4.31 -14.98 2.34
CA ILE A 44 4.32 -16.41 2.02
C ILE A 44 5.28 -17.11 2.97
N ILE A 45 4.76 -18.03 3.78
CA ILE A 45 5.54 -18.77 4.77
C ILE A 45 5.38 -20.28 4.53
N GLU A 46 6.47 -20.98 4.24
CA GLU A 46 6.45 -22.44 4.13
C GLU A 46 6.14 -23.06 5.50
N GLN A 47 5.18 -23.98 5.54
CA GLN A 47 4.77 -24.67 6.76
C GLN A 47 5.53 -25.99 6.90
N PRO A 48 5.99 -26.37 8.10
CA PRO A 48 6.62 -27.66 8.33
C PRO A 48 5.62 -28.79 8.09
N ILE A 49 5.98 -29.75 7.24
CA ILE A 49 5.14 -30.91 6.96
C ILE A 49 5.40 -31.98 7.99
N VAL A 50 4.36 -32.39 8.72
CA VAL A 50 4.43 -33.46 9.74
C VAL A 50 4.21 -34.87 9.15
N THR A 51 3.85 -34.99 7.87
CA THR A 51 3.48 -36.25 7.23
C THR A 51 4.51 -36.73 6.21
N ARG A 52 4.81 -38.05 6.25
CA ARG A 52 5.82 -38.76 5.42
C ARG A 52 5.35 -39.06 3.99
N THR A 53 4.46 -38.34 3.39
CA THR A 53 4.06 -38.55 2.01
C THR A 53 4.79 -37.58 1.08
N PHE A 54 5.46 -38.15 0.09
CA PHE A 54 6.29 -37.47 -0.89
C PHE A 54 5.62 -36.23 -1.50
N SER A 55 6.38 -35.15 -1.58
CA SER A 55 6.26 -34.06 -2.55
C SER A 55 5.24 -32.94 -2.32
N ASP A 56 4.45 -32.93 -1.27
CA ASP A 56 3.55 -31.80 -1.02
C ASP A 56 4.26 -30.77 -0.13
N LYS A 57 4.33 -29.52 -0.59
CA LYS A 57 4.69 -28.35 0.21
C LYS A 57 3.46 -27.54 0.50
N ILE A 58 3.34 -27.08 1.73
CA ILE A 58 2.22 -26.23 2.17
C ILE A 58 2.77 -24.84 2.51
N PHE A 59 2.18 -23.84 1.91
CA PHE A 59 2.52 -22.44 2.17
C PHE A 59 1.32 -21.75 2.83
N LYS A 60 1.55 -21.09 3.95
CA LYS A 60 0.60 -20.13 4.48
C LYS A 60 0.78 -18.83 3.71
N VAL A 61 -0.27 -18.38 3.05
CA VAL A 61 -0.33 -17.13 2.30
C VAL A 61 -1.21 -16.16 3.08
N THR A 62 -0.66 -15.02 3.46
CA THR A 62 -1.39 -13.93 4.12
C THR A 62 -1.49 -12.77 3.14
N VAL A 63 -2.70 -12.42 2.74
CA VAL A 63 -3.00 -11.26 1.90
C VAL A 63 -3.47 -10.14 2.82
N HIS A 64 -2.70 -9.06 2.89
CA HIS A 64 -3.02 -7.91 3.72
C HIS A 64 -4.14 -7.05 3.11
N LYS A 65 -4.79 -6.25 3.95
CA LYS A 65 -5.86 -5.34 3.54
C LYS A 65 -5.43 -4.43 2.39
N ASN A 66 -6.31 -4.31 1.38
CA ASN A 66 -6.13 -3.33 0.30
C ASN A 66 -6.80 -2.01 0.70
N ILE A 67 -6.00 -1.00 0.95
CA ILE A 67 -6.47 0.35 1.32
C ILE A 67 -6.44 1.31 0.14
N THR A 68 -6.05 0.83 -1.05
CA THR A 68 -6.08 1.64 -2.28
C THR A 68 -7.41 1.48 -3.01
N PHE A 69 -7.80 2.49 -3.77
CA PHE A 69 -9.03 2.44 -4.58
C PHE A 69 -8.85 1.75 -5.94
N GLN A 70 -7.86 0.87 -6.04
CA GLN A 70 -7.58 0.07 -7.23
C GLN A 70 -7.53 -1.42 -6.88
N ASN A 71 -8.12 -2.25 -7.76
CA ASN A 71 -7.89 -3.68 -7.68
C ASN A 71 -6.40 -3.95 -7.92
N ARG A 72 -5.87 -4.95 -7.23
CA ARG A 72 -4.49 -5.39 -7.46
C ARG A 72 -4.43 -6.87 -7.78
N THR A 73 -3.49 -7.22 -8.65
CA THR A 73 -3.25 -8.60 -9.07
C THR A 73 -1.79 -8.91 -8.83
N GLY A 74 -1.51 -10.07 -8.29
CA GLY A 74 -0.16 -10.54 -8.06
C GLY A 74 -0.02 -12.02 -8.33
N HIS A 75 1.23 -12.49 -8.46
CA HIS A 75 1.57 -13.83 -8.88
C HIS A 75 2.61 -14.44 -7.94
N ILE A 76 2.36 -15.68 -7.52
CA ILE A 76 3.35 -16.54 -6.89
C ILE A 76 3.83 -17.50 -7.97
N LYS A 77 5.11 -17.45 -8.30
CA LYS A 77 5.75 -18.30 -9.32
C LYS A 77 6.64 -19.32 -8.63
N PHE A 78 6.44 -20.57 -8.98
CA PHE A 78 7.30 -21.67 -8.58
C PHE A 78 8.20 -22.03 -9.75
N VAL A 79 9.49 -21.72 -9.62
CA VAL A 79 10.50 -21.86 -10.68
C VAL A 79 11.41 -23.04 -10.36
N SER A 80 11.60 -23.94 -11.32
CA SER A 80 12.57 -25.03 -11.21
C SER A 80 13.25 -25.24 -12.55
N THR A 81 14.56 -25.53 -12.53
CA THR A 81 15.34 -25.88 -13.75
C THR A 81 14.85 -27.16 -14.42
N ALA A 82 14.07 -27.98 -13.73
CA ALA A 82 13.45 -29.20 -14.25
C ALA A 82 12.13 -28.95 -14.99
N LEU A 83 11.61 -27.75 -14.96
CA LEU A 83 10.38 -27.34 -15.62
C LEU A 83 10.69 -26.41 -16.81
N LYS A 84 9.94 -26.56 -17.88
CA LYS A 84 10.05 -25.67 -19.04
C LYS A 84 9.51 -24.28 -18.73
N ASP A 85 8.38 -24.22 -18.02
CA ASP A 85 7.71 -22.97 -17.66
C ASP A 85 7.41 -22.99 -16.14
N PRO A 86 7.43 -21.82 -15.48
CA PRO A 86 7.08 -21.72 -14.05
C PRO A 86 5.60 -22.07 -13.82
N VAL A 87 5.29 -22.65 -12.69
CA VAL A 87 3.91 -22.81 -12.24
C VAL A 87 3.49 -21.55 -11.53
N VAL A 88 2.38 -20.93 -11.95
CA VAL A 88 1.95 -19.61 -11.47
C VAL A 88 0.62 -19.72 -10.74
N PHE A 89 0.57 -19.15 -9.53
CA PHE A 89 -0.66 -18.94 -8.78
C PHE A 89 -0.99 -17.45 -8.77
N THR A 90 -2.21 -17.09 -9.15
CA THR A 90 -2.64 -15.69 -9.27
C THR A 90 -3.58 -15.32 -8.12
N ILE A 91 -3.32 -14.17 -7.50
CA ILE A 91 -4.18 -13.55 -6.49
C ILE A 91 -4.74 -12.26 -7.09
N ILE A 92 -6.06 -12.09 -7.02
CA ILE A 92 -6.77 -10.87 -7.43
C ILE A 92 -7.47 -10.32 -6.20
N GLN A 93 -7.04 -9.15 -5.73
CA GLN A 93 -7.65 -8.51 -4.57
C GLN A 93 -8.47 -7.29 -4.97
N GLU A 94 -9.67 -7.21 -4.40
CA GLU A 94 -10.57 -6.07 -4.61
C GLU A 94 -9.99 -4.79 -4.02
N LYS A 95 -10.35 -3.67 -4.64
CA LYS A 95 -10.04 -2.32 -4.15
C LYS A 95 -10.75 -2.03 -2.83
N ALA A 96 -10.26 -1.04 -2.08
CA ALA A 96 -10.97 -0.49 -0.93
C ALA A 96 -12.36 0.02 -1.33
N SER A 97 -13.31 -0.06 -0.41
CA SER A 97 -14.62 0.57 -0.59
C SER A 97 -14.45 2.08 -0.79
N THR A 98 -15.26 2.65 -1.65
CA THR A 98 -15.39 4.11 -1.80
C THR A 98 -16.30 4.71 -0.72
N GLU A 99 -16.84 3.88 0.16
CA GLU A 99 -17.57 4.34 1.34
C GLU A 99 -16.65 5.17 2.24
N GLY A 100 -17.09 6.37 2.60
CA GLY A 100 -16.26 7.30 3.36
C GLY A 100 -15.36 8.21 2.53
N MET A 101 -15.37 8.14 1.19
CA MET A 101 -14.69 9.14 0.36
C MET A 101 -15.47 10.45 0.32
N GLY A 102 -14.88 11.50 0.87
CA GLY A 102 -15.40 12.87 0.76
C GLY A 102 -14.57 13.69 -0.24
N ASP A 103 -15.18 14.75 -0.77
CA ASP A 103 -14.52 15.67 -1.71
C ASP A 103 -13.86 16.87 -1.01
N THR A 104 -14.05 17.01 0.30
CA THR A 104 -13.52 18.13 1.06
C THR A 104 -12.08 17.88 1.47
N LYS A 105 -11.15 18.64 0.89
CA LYS A 105 -9.74 18.64 1.27
C LYS A 105 -9.59 19.27 2.66
N LEU A 106 -8.93 18.58 3.55
CA LEU A 106 -8.64 19.01 4.91
C LEU A 106 -7.36 19.86 4.94
N LYS A 107 -7.28 20.75 5.91
CA LYS A 107 -6.08 21.60 6.07
C LYS A 107 -5.01 20.90 6.91
N VAL A 108 -3.83 20.82 6.32
CA VAL A 108 -2.62 20.36 6.99
C VAL A 108 -1.87 21.57 7.52
N LYS A 109 -1.59 21.59 8.82
CA LYS A 109 -0.90 22.67 9.52
C LYS A 109 0.60 22.67 9.30
N SER A 110 1.20 21.48 9.33
CA SER A 110 2.65 21.32 9.20
C SER A 110 3.03 19.92 8.75
N ALA A 111 4.20 19.83 8.13
CA ALA A 111 4.89 18.58 7.82
C ALA A 111 6.25 18.58 8.54
N GLU A 112 6.65 17.43 9.09
CA GLU A 112 7.90 17.23 9.82
C GLU A 112 8.58 15.96 9.29
N LEU A 113 9.87 16.06 8.97
CA LEU A 113 10.68 14.91 8.58
C LEU A 113 11.17 14.19 9.84
N ILE A 114 10.64 12.99 10.08
CA ILE A 114 10.99 12.17 11.26
C ILE A 114 12.19 11.28 10.97
N GLU A 115 12.22 10.69 9.77
CA GLU A 115 13.34 9.86 9.31
C GLU A 115 13.67 10.22 7.87
N GLY A 116 14.96 10.30 7.56
CA GLY A 116 15.46 10.61 6.23
C GLY A 116 16.36 11.84 6.22
N ASN A 117 16.54 12.40 5.04
CA ASN A 117 17.39 13.57 4.78
C ASN A 117 16.76 14.42 3.66
N VAL A 118 17.30 15.61 3.45
CA VAL A 118 16.78 16.57 2.48
C VAL A 118 17.83 16.82 1.39
N TYR A 119 17.41 16.83 0.13
CA TYR A 119 18.25 17.24 -0.99
C TYR A 119 18.08 18.73 -1.27
N GLY A 120 19.14 19.49 -1.04
CA GLY A 120 19.15 20.94 -1.29
C GLY A 120 18.09 21.68 -0.45
N ASN A 121 17.20 22.41 -1.14
CA ASN A 121 16.08 23.15 -0.54
C ASN A 121 14.70 22.46 -0.75
N GLN A 122 14.71 21.18 -1.10
CA GLN A 122 13.49 20.40 -1.33
C GLN A 122 13.02 19.72 -0.05
N ASP A 123 12.67 20.51 0.94
CA ASP A 123 12.23 20.04 2.25
C ASP A 123 10.74 19.61 2.26
N VAL A 124 10.30 19.04 3.36
CA VAL A 124 8.96 18.46 3.48
C VAL A 124 7.82 19.50 3.42
N SER A 125 8.09 20.80 3.59
CA SER A 125 7.07 21.84 3.42
C SER A 125 6.54 21.92 2.01
N LYS A 126 7.33 21.43 1.03
CA LYS A 126 6.95 21.32 -0.38
C LYS A 126 5.84 20.31 -0.64
N THR A 127 5.58 19.43 0.31
CA THR A 127 4.52 18.42 0.16
C THR A 127 3.14 18.91 0.59
N ILE A 128 3.04 20.15 1.07
CA ILE A 128 1.79 20.77 1.55
C ILE A 128 1.63 22.21 1.08
N ASP A 129 2.43 22.65 0.09
CA ASP A 129 2.40 24.04 -0.41
C ASP A 129 1.32 24.27 -1.50
N GLY A 130 0.69 23.20 -1.96
CA GLY A 130 -0.36 23.24 -3.00
C GLY A 130 0.20 23.42 -4.41
N ASP A 131 1.50 23.36 -4.61
CA ASP A 131 2.15 23.45 -5.91
C ASP A 131 2.69 22.07 -6.35
N TYR A 132 1.93 21.38 -7.20
CA TYR A 132 2.30 20.06 -7.73
C TYR A 132 3.59 20.06 -8.58
N SER A 133 4.17 21.21 -8.89
CA SER A 133 5.46 21.32 -9.58
C SER A 133 6.65 21.30 -8.63
N THR A 134 6.45 21.54 -7.35
CA THR A 134 7.46 21.40 -6.29
C THR A 134 7.41 20.00 -5.69
N ASN A 135 8.43 19.63 -4.94
CA ASN A 135 8.45 18.36 -4.22
C ASN A 135 9.45 18.35 -3.07
N TYR A 136 9.19 17.54 -2.07
CA TYR A 136 10.23 17.01 -1.20
C TYR A 136 11.10 16.05 -1.98
N SER A 137 12.41 16.06 -1.74
CA SER A 137 13.33 15.04 -2.24
C SER A 137 14.35 14.66 -1.17
N SER A 138 14.54 13.36 -0.97
CA SER A 138 15.62 12.88 -0.13
C SER A 138 16.97 13.01 -0.85
N ALA A 139 18.04 13.27 -0.11
CA ALA A 139 19.39 13.11 -0.65
C ALA A 139 19.75 11.63 -0.77
N SER A 140 20.59 11.29 -1.76
CA SER A 140 21.16 9.94 -1.88
C SER A 140 22.02 9.60 -0.67
N LEU A 141 22.00 8.35 -0.22
CA LEU A 141 22.94 7.79 0.75
C LEU A 141 24.19 7.20 0.08
N GLY A 142 24.34 7.39 -1.22
CA GLY A 142 25.48 6.89 -2.01
C GLY A 142 25.07 5.87 -3.06
N SER A 143 25.24 4.57 -2.79
CA SER A 143 24.83 3.51 -3.71
C SER A 143 23.40 3.04 -3.44
N PRO A 144 22.78 2.32 -4.40
CA PRO A 144 21.51 1.64 -4.17
C PRO A 144 21.51 0.75 -2.91
N GLU A 145 22.59 0.01 -2.65
CA GLU A 145 22.72 -0.82 -1.44
C GLU A 145 22.67 0.00 -0.16
N ALA A 146 23.24 1.21 -0.15
CA ALA A 146 23.20 2.11 1.00
C ALA A 146 21.78 2.63 1.30
N ASN A 147 20.88 2.65 0.31
CA ASN A 147 19.48 3.01 0.50
C ASN A 147 18.59 1.84 0.90
N ARG A 148 19.06 0.60 0.69
CA ARG A 148 18.27 -0.62 0.96
C ARG A 148 17.93 -0.72 2.45
N GLY A 149 16.65 -0.96 2.74
CA GLY A 149 16.14 -1.06 4.11
C GLY A 149 15.97 0.27 4.84
N HIS A 150 16.27 1.39 4.18
CA HIS A 150 15.98 2.73 4.71
C HIS A 150 14.65 3.25 4.17
N SER A 151 13.96 4.02 5.00
CA SER A 151 12.70 4.69 4.67
C SER A 151 12.84 6.20 4.82
N ILE A 152 11.88 6.90 4.27
CA ILE A 152 11.57 8.29 4.61
C ILE A 152 10.28 8.27 5.42
N ILE A 153 10.27 8.94 6.57
CA ILE A 153 9.08 9.08 7.40
C ILE A 153 8.75 10.56 7.58
N ILE A 154 7.55 10.95 7.17
CA ILE A 154 7.04 12.31 7.29
C ILE A 154 5.78 12.27 8.15
N GLU A 155 5.70 13.14 9.15
CA GLU A 155 4.50 13.38 9.94
C GLU A 155 3.81 14.66 9.49
N TYR A 156 2.51 14.56 9.26
CA TYR A 156 1.63 15.66 8.94
C TYR A 156 0.71 15.93 10.13
N THR A 157 0.71 17.16 10.61
CA THR A 157 -0.21 17.59 11.67
C THR A 157 -1.38 18.33 11.03
N LEU A 158 -2.60 17.94 11.34
CA LEU A 158 -3.80 18.65 10.89
C LEU A 158 -4.00 19.94 11.68
N GLU A 159 -4.74 20.90 11.12
CA GLU A 159 -5.03 22.17 11.78
C GLU A 159 -5.88 21.96 13.05
N GLN A 160 -6.76 20.98 13.01
CA GLN A 160 -7.57 20.46 14.12
C GLN A 160 -7.81 18.95 13.90
N PRO A 161 -8.24 18.21 14.93
CA PRO A 161 -8.63 16.82 14.76
C PRO A 161 -9.81 16.68 13.78
N GLU A 162 -9.68 15.79 12.81
CA GLU A 162 -10.63 15.60 11.72
C GLU A 162 -10.96 14.12 11.48
N ASN A 163 -12.09 13.89 10.85
CA ASN A 163 -12.46 12.57 10.36
C ASN A 163 -11.90 12.41 8.94
N ILE A 164 -10.93 11.52 8.75
CA ILE A 164 -10.26 11.29 7.47
C ILE A 164 -10.90 10.10 6.76
N GLY A 165 -11.35 10.29 5.53
CA GLY A 165 -11.76 9.22 4.63
C GLY A 165 -10.55 8.60 3.92
N TYR A 166 -9.72 9.43 3.30
CA TYR A 166 -8.52 8.99 2.61
C TYR A 166 -7.43 10.05 2.59
N VAL A 167 -6.21 9.61 2.30
CA VAL A 167 -5.08 10.49 1.99
C VAL A 167 -4.66 10.27 0.54
N ARG A 168 -4.10 11.30 -0.08
CA ARG A 168 -3.56 11.27 -1.43
C ARG A 168 -2.10 11.63 -1.40
N LEU A 169 -1.28 10.79 -2.03
CA LEU A 169 0.14 11.03 -2.24
C LEU A 169 0.39 11.24 -3.74
N MET A 170 1.06 12.33 -4.11
CA MET A 170 1.35 12.67 -5.49
C MET A 170 2.80 12.36 -5.82
N GLN A 171 3.04 11.58 -6.88
CA GLN A 171 4.36 11.44 -7.47
C GLN A 171 4.87 12.79 -8.01
N ARG A 172 6.18 12.99 -7.96
CA ARG A 172 6.78 14.19 -8.60
C ARG A 172 6.40 14.26 -10.09
N SER A 173 6.30 15.47 -10.61
CA SER A 173 5.80 15.73 -11.98
C SER A 173 6.80 15.42 -13.08
N ASN A 174 8.10 15.37 -12.79
CA ASN A 174 9.11 15.08 -13.82
C ASN A 174 9.39 13.57 -13.94
N ASN A 175 9.84 13.15 -15.13
CA ASN A 175 10.06 11.75 -15.50
C ASN A 175 11.38 11.14 -14.96
N ASP A 176 11.91 11.65 -13.86
CA ASP A 176 13.04 11.02 -13.20
C ASP A 176 12.59 9.76 -12.46
N LYS A 177 12.62 8.63 -13.18
CA LYS A 177 12.20 7.33 -12.67
C LYS A 177 12.93 6.90 -11.39
N ASN A 178 14.13 7.46 -11.14
CA ASN A 178 14.95 7.10 -10.00
C ASN A 178 14.49 7.75 -8.70
N SER A 179 13.49 8.63 -8.74
CA SER A 179 12.95 9.30 -7.55
C SER A 179 11.46 9.09 -7.33
N LEU A 180 10.81 8.25 -8.15
CA LEU A 180 9.41 7.90 -7.96
C LEU A 180 9.29 6.81 -6.88
N PHE A 181 8.40 7.01 -5.90
CA PHE A 181 8.17 6.00 -4.88
C PHE A 181 7.29 4.86 -5.41
N ALA A 182 7.53 3.64 -4.91
CA ALA A 182 6.80 2.44 -5.31
C ALA A 182 5.95 1.86 -4.20
N SER A 183 6.36 2.04 -2.96
CA SER A 183 5.66 1.49 -1.79
C SER A 183 5.90 2.34 -0.55
N GLY A 184 5.10 2.06 0.47
CA GLY A 184 5.20 2.70 1.76
C GLY A 184 4.08 2.26 2.69
N GLY A 185 3.84 3.05 3.73
CA GLY A 185 2.80 2.82 4.70
C GLY A 185 2.20 4.12 5.23
N VAL A 186 0.96 4.03 5.69
CA VAL A 186 0.25 5.13 6.34
C VAL A 186 -0.22 4.69 7.70
N SER A 187 0.01 5.51 8.72
CA SER A 187 -0.58 5.36 10.05
C SER A 187 -1.16 6.69 10.53
N VAL A 188 -2.10 6.63 11.45
CA VAL A 188 -2.74 7.81 12.02
C VAL A 188 -2.61 7.84 13.53
N LEU A 189 -2.58 9.03 14.10
CA LEU A 189 -2.66 9.27 15.52
C LEU A 189 -3.95 10.03 15.81
N LYS A 190 -4.82 9.46 16.63
CA LYS A 190 -6.07 10.12 17.04
C LYS A 190 -5.81 11.14 18.13
N GLU A 191 -6.73 12.07 18.26
CA GLU A 191 -6.67 13.08 19.32
C GLU A 191 -6.67 12.43 20.71
N GLY A 192 -5.76 12.89 21.58
CA GLY A 192 -5.59 12.38 22.95
C GLY A 192 -4.90 11.02 23.03
N GLU A 193 -4.61 10.35 21.93
CA GLU A 193 -3.84 9.11 21.90
C GLU A 193 -2.34 9.41 21.80
N THR A 194 -1.51 8.50 22.34
CA THR A 194 -0.04 8.54 22.24
C THR A 194 0.52 7.41 21.37
N THR A 195 -0.33 6.46 20.99
CA THR A 195 0.04 5.30 20.20
C THR A 195 -0.55 5.44 18.80
N TRP A 196 0.31 5.29 17.79
CA TRP A 196 -0.11 5.23 16.41
C TRP A 196 -0.92 3.96 16.15
N ASN A 197 -1.93 4.03 15.27
CA ASN A 197 -2.58 2.81 14.80
C ASN A 197 -1.60 1.93 14.01
N GLU A 198 -1.98 0.69 13.76
CA GLU A 198 -1.22 -0.21 12.91
C GLU A 198 -1.02 0.39 11.52
N GLU A 199 0.23 0.36 11.05
CA GLU A 199 0.58 0.85 9.72
C GLU A 199 0.02 -0.10 8.66
N ILE A 200 -0.64 0.47 7.66
CA ILE A 200 -1.15 -0.25 6.51
C ILE A 200 -0.30 0.09 5.30
N GLY A 201 0.34 -0.92 4.73
CA GLY A 201 1.20 -0.77 3.56
C GLY A 201 0.43 -0.43 2.28
N PHE A 202 1.04 0.31 1.37
CA PHE A 202 0.53 0.59 0.03
C PHE A 202 1.59 0.38 -1.06
N VAL A 203 1.11 0.13 -2.28
CA VAL A 203 1.94 0.10 -3.49
C VAL A 203 1.44 1.19 -4.44
N ALA A 204 2.35 1.91 -5.07
CA ALA A 204 2.05 3.02 -5.97
C ALA A 204 2.61 2.76 -7.38
N ALA A 205 1.87 3.19 -8.40
CA ALA A 205 2.39 3.21 -9.76
C ALA A 205 3.53 4.24 -9.88
N GLN A 206 4.68 3.81 -10.39
CA GLN A 206 5.82 4.69 -10.63
C GLN A 206 5.64 5.46 -11.95
N THR A 207 4.69 6.36 -11.95
CA THR A 207 4.38 7.24 -13.08
C THR A 207 4.44 8.69 -12.60
N ALA A 208 5.21 9.52 -13.29
CA ALA A 208 5.35 10.93 -12.95
C ALA A 208 3.98 11.64 -12.92
N GLY A 209 3.74 12.41 -11.87
CA GLY A 209 2.50 13.13 -11.64
C GLY A 209 1.29 12.26 -11.27
N ALA A 210 1.45 10.93 -11.16
CA ALA A 210 0.36 10.07 -10.72
C ALA A 210 0.09 10.23 -9.23
N ALA A 211 -1.19 10.06 -8.84
CA ALA A 211 -1.62 10.01 -7.46
C ALA A 211 -1.86 8.57 -7.01
N VAL A 212 -1.65 8.31 -5.73
CA VAL A 212 -2.19 7.14 -5.04
C VAL A 212 -3.10 7.61 -3.90
N ASP A 213 -4.35 7.15 -3.92
CA ASP A 213 -5.35 7.40 -2.89
C ASP A 213 -5.39 6.20 -1.95
N ILE A 214 -5.29 6.47 -0.65
CA ILE A 214 -5.14 5.47 0.39
C ILE A 214 -6.27 5.65 1.40
N SER A 215 -7.16 4.66 1.50
CA SER A 215 -8.27 4.66 2.45
C SER A 215 -7.76 4.62 3.89
N VAL A 216 -8.15 5.60 4.69
CA VAL A 216 -7.81 5.69 6.11
C VAL A 216 -9.02 5.38 6.97
N ASN A 217 -10.18 5.94 6.64
CA ASN A 217 -11.46 5.76 7.33
C ASN A 217 -11.34 5.82 8.87
N SER A 218 -10.74 6.89 9.36
CA SER A 218 -10.46 7.08 10.78
C SER A 218 -11.04 8.39 11.31
N LEU A 219 -11.58 8.32 12.53
CA LEU A 219 -12.24 9.46 13.19
C LEU A 219 -11.28 10.17 14.14
N GLN A 220 -11.44 11.49 14.30
CA GLN A 220 -10.71 12.32 15.26
C GLN A 220 -9.19 12.21 15.13
N VAL A 221 -8.70 12.19 13.90
CA VAL A 221 -7.27 12.13 13.59
C VAL A 221 -6.63 13.49 13.79
N SER A 222 -5.56 13.55 14.57
CA SER A 222 -4.73 14.76 14.78
C SER A 222 -3.48 14.77 13.91
N LYS A 223 -2.90 13.58 13.63
CA LYS A 223 -1.70 13.44 12.81
C LYS A 223 -1.79 12.25 11.86
N VAL A 224 -1.11 12.38 10.73
CA VAL A 224 -0.89 11.30 9.75
C VAL A 224 0.61 11.10 9.60
N ARG A 225 1.08 9.86 9.65
CA ARG A 225 2.46 9.50 9.35
C ARG A 225 2.47 8.74 8.03
N VAL A 226 3.34 9.17 7.14
CA VAL A 226 3.60 8.52 5.86
C VAL A 226 5.03 8.01 5.86
N ARG A 227 5.19 6.71 5.67
CA ARG A 227 6.47 6.08 5.39
C ARG A 227 6.55 5.81 3.89
N ILE A 228 7.68 6.15 3.30
CA ILE A 228 7.99 5.87 1.89
C ILE A 228 9.26 5.04 1.85
N ASP A 229 9.20 3.89 1.19
CA ASP A 229 10.34 3.02 1.05
C ASP A 229 11.34 3.61 0.04
N ARG A 230 12.62 3.73 0.42
CA ARG A 230 13.66 4.24 -0.48
C ARG A 230 13.93 3.29 -1.63
N MET A 231 13.79 1.99 -1.37
CA MET A 231 14.02 0.97 -2.38
C MET A 231 13.04 -0.18 -2.23
N THR A 232 12.45 -0.54 -3.36
CA THR A 232 11.79 -1.82 -3.55
C THR A 232 12.64 -2.70 -4.45
N PRO A 233 12.57 -4.05 -4.36
CA PRO A 233 13.27 -4.94 -5.26
C PRO A 233 13.02 -4.59 -6.72
N GLY A 234 14.12 -4.47 -7.49
CA GLY A 234 14.07 -4.13 -8.91
C GLY A 234 14.08 -2.64 -9.25
N ILE A 235 14.21 -1.76 -8.26
CA ILE A 235 14.30 -0.32 -8.46
C ILE A 235 15.59 0.21 -7.86
N ASP A 236 16.45 0.79 -8.69
CA ASP A 236 17.70 1.41 -8.27
C ASP A 236 17.48 2.88 -7.90
N ASN A 237 16.53 3.16 -7.01
CA ASN A 237 16.32 4.52 -6.54
C ASN A 237 17.46 4.95 -5.60
N VAL A 238 18.10 6.05 -5.93
CA VAL A 238 19.10 6.68 -5.07
C VAL A 238 18.50 7.75 -4.19
N ASN A 239 17.34 8.27 -4.54
CA ASN A 239 16.55 9.24 -3.79
C ASN A 239 15.05 8.98 -3.98
N VAL A 240 14.22 9.53 -3.10
CA VAL A 240 12.76 9.45 -3.15
C VAL A 240 12.21 10.86 -3.13
N ALA A 241 11.17 11.12 -3.92
CA ALA A 241 10.50 12.40 -3.96
C ALA A 241 8.98 12.22 -3.79
N LEU A 242 8.37 13.18 -3.09
CA LEU A 242 6.92 13.30 -2.91
C LEU A 242 6.52 14.73 -3.30
N ALA A 243 5.66 14.89 -4.29
CA ALA A 243 5.22 16.21 -4.73
C ALA A 243 4.21 16.81 -3.75
N GLU A 244 3.13 16.09 -3.43
CA GLU A 244 2.08 16.63 -2.58
C GLU A 244 1.48 15.53 -1.71
N PHE A 245 1.08 15.92 -0.51
CA PHE A 245 0.29 15.14 0.44
C PHE A 245 -1.04 15.85 0.68
N GLU A 246 -2.13 15.16 0.53
CA GLU A 246 -3.46 15.69 0.77
C GLU A 246 -4.27 14.77 1.67
N CYS A 247 -5.07 15.35 2.56
CA CYS A 247 -6.07 14.66 3.36
C CYS A 247 -7.48 15.05 2.91
N TYR A 248 -8.39 14.08 2.89
CA TYR A 248 -9.78 14.30 2.53
C TYR A 248 -10.72 13.80 3.62
N GLN A 249 -11.75 14.57 3.85
CA GLN A 249 -12.74 14.32 4.90
C GLN A 249 -13.46 12.97 4.66
N TYR A 250 -13.76 12.27 5.74
CA TYR A 250 -14.71 11.17 5.74
C TYR A 250 -16.11 11.71 5.39
N SER A 251 -16.76 11.12 4.42
CA SER A 251 -18.12 11.41 4.06
C SER A 251 -19.00 10.21 4.38
N ASP A 252 -19.88 10.34 5.36
CA ASP A 252 -21.00 9.42 5.52
C ASP A 252 -21.97 9.65 4.37
N ASN A 253 -21.79 8.91 3.27
CA ASN A 253 -22.78 8.85 2.19
C ASN A 253 -24.04 8.09 2.59
N THR A 254 -24.43 8.13 3.86
CA THR A 254 -25.78 7.79 4.27
C THR A 254 -26.67 8.86 3.70
N CYS A 255 -27.18 8.60 2.51
CA CYS A 255 -28.35 9.28 1.99
C CYS A 255 -29.42 9.21 3.08
N LEU A 256 -29.57 10.25 3.87
CA LEU A 256 -30.76 10.45 4.67
C LEU A 256 -31.89 10.57 3.66
N LEU A 257 -32.52 9.44 3.36
CA LEU A 257 -33.83 9.42 2.75
C LEU A 257 -34.74 10.17 3.75
N TYR A 258 -34.79 11.49 3.60
CA TYR A 258 -35.87 12.29 4.13
C TYR A 258 -37.12 11.78 3.42
N THR A 259 -37.79 10.82 4.03
CA THR A 259 -39.18 10.53 3.72
C THR A 259 -39.95 11.79 4.17
N SER A 260 -40.15 12.69 3.25
CA SER A 260 -41.08 13.79 3.41
C SER A 260 -42.40 13.19 3.84
N PRO A 261 -42.99 13.57 5.02
CA PRO A 261 -44.29 13.06 5.40
C PRO A 261 -45.28 13.42 4.31
N SER A 262 -46.00 12.41 3.82
CA SER A 262 -46.99 12.52 2.79
C SER A 262 -48.04 13.60 3.19
N PRO A 263 -48.40 14.54 2.31
CA PRO A 263 -49.41 15.58 2.63
C PRO A 263 -50.84 15.05 2.85
N ARG A 264 -51.05 13.76 3.03
CA ARG A 264 -52.39 13.12 3.05
C ARG A 264 -53.01 12.93 4.41
N ASP A 265 -52.39 13.30 5.51
CA ASP A 265 -53.00 13.18 6.85
C ASP A 265 -53.33 14.56 7.40
N ARG A 266 -54.12 15.33 6.66
CA ARG A 266 -54.95 16.41 7.21
C ARG A 266 -56.40 16.14 6.80
N GLY A 267 -57.06 15.31 7.59
CA GLY A 267 -58.50 15.14 7.68
C GLY A 267 -58.96 15.73 8.98
#